data_35d35cd90d7a1438197c7059b484264e
#
_entry.id   35d35cd90d7a1438197c7059b484264e
#
_cell.length_a   1.000
_cell.length_b   1.000
_cell.length_c   1.000
_cell.angle_alpha   90.00
_cell.angle_beta   90.00
_cell.angle_gamma   90.00
#
_symmetry.space_group_name_H-M   'P 1'
#
loop_
_entity.id
_entity.type
_entity.pdbx_description
1 polymer ?
#
loop_
_entity_poly.entity_id
_entity_poly.type
_entity_poly.pdbx_seq_one_letter_code
_entity_poly.pdbx_strand_id
1 'polypeptide(L)'
;SVRWCPGCGDYAILAQTQKVFPELGIKKENFVFISGIGCSSRFPYYMNTYGFHTIHGRATAIASGVKLANPNLSVWVVTGDGDGLSIGGNHTIHLMRRNLDINVMLFNNRIYGLTKGQYSPTSERGKITKSSPMGSLDCPFNPLTLVLGAGATFVARTIDRETKHMQEMITRSYGHKGTSFLETYQNCNIFNNGAYTSLTDKGTKADSVLWLEDRKPMVFGSEKNKGIRLDGNKPIIVEIG
;
A
#
# COMPACT_ATOMS: atom_id res chain seq x y z
N SER A 1 -15.18 -14.37 12.10
CA SER A 1 -14.07 -15.06 11.41
C SER A 1 -13.64 -14.27 10.17
N VAL A 2 -12.34 -14.20 9.91
CA VAL A 2 -11.78 -13.56 8.71
C VAL A 2 -12.14 -14.36 7.46
N ARG A 3 -12.51 -13.68 6.38
CA ARG A 3 -13.09 -14.29 5.15
C ARG A 3 -12.33 -13.87 3.87
N TRP A 4 -11.00 -13.87 3.90
CA TRP A 4 -10.20 -13.81 2.69
C TRP A 4 -9.89 -15.20 2.13
N CYS A 5 -9.36 -15.26 0.91
CA CYS A 5 -8.93 -16.52 0.31
C CYS A 5 -7.79 -17.15 1.13
N PRO A 6 -7.75 -18.48 1.32
CA PRO A 6 -6.61 -19.13 1.97
C PRO A 6 -5.29 -18.76 1.29
N GLY A 7 -4.31 -18.32 2.06
CA GLY A 7 -2.99 -17.88 1.54
C GLY A 7 -2.92 -16.46 0.98
N CYS A 8 -4.01 -15.67 1.08
CA CYS A 8 -4.01 -14.27 0.70
C CYS A 8 -3.07 -13.43 1.58
N GLY A 9 -2.30 -12.52 0.97
CA GLY A 9 -1.39 -11.61 1.68
C GLY A 9 -2.08 -10.67 2.67
N ASP A 10 -3.38 -10.42 2.51
CA ASP A 10 -4.18 -9.60 3.44
C ASP A 10 -4.15 -10.13 4.88
N TYR A 11 -4.03 -11.47 5.06
CA TYR A 11 -3.88 -12.05 6.39
C TYR A 11 -2.59 -11.60 7.10
N ALA A 12 -1.49 -11.51 6.36
CA ALA A 12 -0.23 -11.05 6.93
C ALA A 12 -0.34 -9.58 7.36
N ILE A 13 -0.93 -8.73 6.52
CA ILE A 13 -1.10 -7.30 6.83
C ILE A 13 -1.99 -7.12 8.06
N LEU A 14 -3.12 -7.83 8.14
CA LEU A 14 -3.99 -7.80 9.31
C LEU A 14 -3.24 -8.24 10.59
N ALA A 15 -2.52 -9.34 10.52
CA ALA A 15 -1.78 -9.87 11.67
C ALA A 15 -0.70 -8.89 12.17
N GLN A 16 0.03 -8.21 11.27
CA GLN A 16 1.03 -7.21 11.69
C GLN A 16 0.37 -5.95 12.25
N THR A 17 -0.74 -5.50 11.67
CA THR A 17 -1.52 -4.37 12.21
C THR A 17 -2.01 -4.68 13.62
N GLN A 18 -2.58 -5.86 13.84
CA GLN A 18 -3.07 -6.28 15.16
C GLN A 18 -1.96 -6.43 16.20
N LYS A 19 -0.71 -6.71 15.79
CA LYS A 19 0.45 -6.73 16.70
C LYS A 19 0.92 -5.33 17.06
N VAL A 20 1.00 -4.41 16.10
CA VAL A 20 1.55 -3.07 16.31
C VAL A 20 0.60 -2.17 17.11
N PHE A 21 -0.70 -2.24 16.83
CA PHE A 21 -1.66 -1.26 17.35
C PHE A 21 -1.74 -1.19 18.89
N PRO A 22 -1.70 -2.30 19.65
CA PRO A 22 -1.62 -2.24 21.11
C PRO A 22 -0.38 -1.51 21.63
N GLU A 23 0.72 -1.53 20.87
CA GLU A 23 1.99 -0.91 21.24
C GLU A 23 2.02 0.62 20.99
N LEU A 24 1.04 1.14 20.21
CA LEU A 24 0.95 2.58 19.91
C LEU A 24 0.44 3.42 21.07
N GLY A 25 0.02 2.81 22.18
CA GLY A 25 -0.41 3.52 23.40
C GLY A 25 -1.76 4.25 23.28
N ILE A 26 -2.54 3.96 22.25
CA ILE A 26 -3.88 4.55 22.03
C ILE A 26 -4.96 3.56 22.46
N LYS A 27 -5.99 4.07 23.11
CA LYS A 27 -7.19 3.28 23.40
C LYS A 27 -7.88 2.84 22.11
N LYS A 28 -8.35 1.60 22.06
CA LYS A 28 -8.95 1.00 20.85
C LYS A 28 -10.16 1.78 20.31
N GLU A 29 -10.90 2.44 21.18
CA GLU A 29 -12.06 3.29 20.83
C GLU A 29 -11.67 4.61 20.13
N ASN A 30 -10.40 4.97 20.14
CA ASN A 30 -9.88 6.14 19.41
C ASN A 30 -9.35 5.77 18.02
N PHE A 31 -9.28 4.49 17.67
CA PHE A 31 -8.97 4.06 16.31
C PHE A 31 -10.23 3.98 15.45
N VAL A 32 -10.14 4.50 14.24
CA VAL A 32 -11.19 4.39 13.23
C VAL A 32 -10.60 3.90 11.92
N PHE A 33 -11.04 2.74 11.46
CA PHE A 33 -10.69 2.21 10.14
C PHE A 33 -11.75 2.54 9.12
N ILE A 34 -11.36 3.13 8.01
CA ILE A 34 -12.26 3.54 6.93
C ILE A 34 -11.81 2.87 5.65
N SER A 35 -12.68 2.11 5.03
CA SER A 35 -12.37 1.38 3.81
C SER A 35 -13.30 1.73 2.66
N GLY A 36 -12.80 1.56 1.44
CA GLY A 36 -13.58 1.62 0.21
C GLY A 36 -14.19 0.26 -0.15
N ILE A 37 -13.95 -0.22 -1.37
CA ILE A 37 -14.47 -1.50 -1.88
C ILE A 37 -13.31 -2.35 -2.40
N GLY A 38 -13.40 -3.66 -2.19
CA GLY A 38 -12.44 -4.66 -2.60
C GLY A 38 -12.09 -5.62 -1.47
N CYS A 39 -11.14 -6.53 -1.72
CA CYS A 39 -10.73 -7.53 -0.72
C CYS A 39 -10.14 -6.87 0.53
N SER A 40 -9.22 -5.93 0.34
CA SER A 40 -8.61 -5.14 1.44
C SER A 40 -9.66 -4.39 2.26
N SER A 41 -10.72 -3.93 1.63
CA SER A 41 -11.76 -3.11 2.27
C SER A 41 -12.63 -3.87 3.28
N ARG A 42 -12.46 -5.19 3.39
CA ARG A 42 -13.05 -5.98 4.47
C ARG A 42 -12.34 -5.77 5.82
N PHE A 43 -11.21 -5.10 5.84
CA PHE A 43 -10.35 -4.90 7.01
C PHE A 43 -11.09 -4.38 8.25
N PRO A 44 -11.98 -3.35 8.17
CA PRO A 44 -12.70 -2.86 9.34
C PRO A 44 -13.55 -3.92 10.05
N TYR A 45 -14.05 -4.93 9.33
CA TYR A 45 -14.82 -6.03 9.93
C TYR A 45 -13.98 -6.96 10.81
N TYR A 46 -12.66 -6.90 10.69
CA TYR A 46 -11.73 -7.80 11.35
C TYR A 46 -10.93 -7.13 12.47
N MET A 47 -11.14 -5.83 12.64
CA MET A 47 -10.56 -5.05 13.73
C MET A 47 -11.59 -4.83 14.85
N ASN A 48 -11.13 -4.90 16.11
CA ASN A 48 -11.96 -4.58 17.28
C ASN A 48 -11.87 -3.09 17.62
N THR A 49 -12.20 -2.25 16.63
CA THR A 49 -12.17 -0.80 16.69
C THR A 49 -13.43 -0.25 16.04
N TYR A 50 -13.62 1.06 16.03
CA TYR A 50 -14.61 1.67 15.14
C TYR A 50 -14.17 1.59 13.67
N GLY A 51 -15.16 1.54 12.78
CA GLY A 51 -14.88 1.46 11.35
C GLY A 51 -16.06 1.81 10.47
N PHE A 52 -15.74 2.23 9.25
CA PHE A 52 -16.69 2.48 8.18
C PHE A 52 -16.29 1.67 6.95
N HIS A 53 -17.21 0.92 6.40
CA HIS A 53 -17.10 0.36 5.05
C HIS A 53 -17.88 1.29 4.13
N THR A 54 -17.19 1.98 3.22
CA THR A 54 -17.79 3.06 2.44
C THR A 54 -18.04 2.67 0.98
N ILE A 55 -18.20 3.65 0.11
CA ILE A 55 -18.42 3.48 -1.33
C ILE A 55 -17.08 3.40 -2.05
N HIS A 56 -17.03 2.74 -3.18
CA HIS A 56 -15.86 2.55 -4.03
C HIS A 56 -15.12 3.87 -4.31
N GLY A 57 -13.84 3.89 -3.92
CA GLY A 57 -12.95 5.04 -4.08
C GLY A 57 -13.27 6.25 -3.20
N ARG A 58 -14.08 6.11 -2.13
CA ARG A 58 -14.49 7.25 -1.29
C ARG A 58 -13.92 7.21 0.13
N ALA A 59 -13.16 6.19 0.47
CA ALA A 59 -12.59 6.03 1.80
C ALA A 59 -11.81 7.27 2.27
N THR A 60 -10.95 7.83 1.43
CA THR A 60 -10.13 9.01 1.75
C THR A 60 -10.96 10.28 1.96
N ALA A 61 -12.06 10.45 1.22
CA ALA A 61 -12.98 11.57 1.41
C ALA A 61 -13.73 11.45 2.74
N ILE A 62 -14.27 10.28 3.05
CA ILE A 62 -14.97 10.01 4.32
C ILE A 62 -14.00 10.16 5.49
N ALA A 63 -12.77 9.62 5.37
CA ALA A 63 -11.73 9.77 6.39
C ALA A 63 -11.40 11.23 6.69
N SER A 64 -11.34 12.07 5.66
CA SER A 64 -11.16 13.51 5.83
C SER A 64 -12.26 14.13 6.68
N GLY A 65 -13.51 13.77 6.40
CA GLY A 65 -14.67 14.23 7.20
C GLY A 65 -14.60 13.76 8.66
N VAL A 66 -14.27 12.49 8.89
CA VAL A 66 -14.13 11.94 10.25
C VAL A 66 -13.03 12.65 11.04
N LYS A 67 -11.86 12.87 10.42
CA LYS A 67 -10.74 13.56 11.07
C LYS A 67 -11.04 15.02 11.39
N LEU A 68 -11.75 15.72 10.51
CA LEU A 68 -12.18 17.10 10.73
C LEU A 68 -13.24 17.19 11.81
N ALA A 69 -14.16 16.23 11.89
CA ALA A 69 -15.20 16.20 12.92
C ALA A 69 -14.64 15.88 14.32
N ASN A 70 -13.60 15.03 14.40
CA ASN A 70 -12.91 14.72 15.65
C ASN A 70 -11.40 14.55 15.42
N PRO A 71 -10.63 15.63 15.62
CA PRO A 71 -9.17 15.61 15.39
C PRO A 71 -8.38 14.67 16.30
N ASN A 72 -8.96 14.23 17.43
CA ASN A 72 -8.29 13.35 18.39
C ASN A 72 -8.29 11.87 17.96
N LEU A 73 -9.07 11.52 16.96
CA LEU A 73 -9.11 10.14 16.46
C LEU A 73 -7.86 9.79 15.64
N SER A 74 -7.36 8.58 15.84
CA SER A 74 -6.39 7.95 14.95
C SER A 74 -7.13 7.33 13.78
N VAL A 75 -7.12 8.02 12.63
CA VAL A 75 -7.89 7.65 11.44
C VAL A 75 -6.99 6.90 10.46
N TRP A 76 -7.43 5.71 10.06
CA TRP A 76 -6.75 4.81 9.14
C TRP A 76 -7.62 4.48 7.94
N VAL A 77 -7.12 4.74 6.76
CA VAL A 77 -7.75 4.35 5.49
C VAL A 77 -7.15 3.04 5.03
N VAL A 78 -7.99 2.08 4.69
CA VAL A 78 -7.58 0.84 4.01
C VAL A 78 -8.23 0.78 2.64
N THR A 79 -7.41 0.70 1.60
CA THR A 79 -7.87 0.70 0.21
C THR A 79 -7.00 -0.22 -0.64
N GLY A 80 -7.55 -0.75 -1.72
CA GLY A 80 -6.80 -1.46 -2.75
C GLY A 80 -6.31 -0.51 -3.84
N ASP A 81 -5.37 -0.96 -4.64
CA ASP A 81 -4.85 -0.23 -5.79
C ASP A 81 -5.95 0.18 -6.79
N GLY A 82 -6.88 -0.73 -7.10
CA GLY A 82 -8.03 -0.43 -7.94
C GLY A 82 -9.01 0.56 -7.31
N ASP A 83 -9.25 0.45 -6.01
CA ASP A 83 -10.17 1.31 -5.27
C ASP A 83 -9.60 2.73 -5.10
N GLY A 84 -8.37 2.83 -4.60
CA GLY A 84 -7.76 4.11 -4.25
C GLY A 84 -7.18 4.89 -5.42
N LEU A 85 -6.78 4.22 -6.51
CA LEU A 85 -6.05 4.86 -7.62
C LEU A 85 -6.85 4.94 -8.92
N SER A 86 -7.97 4.19 -9.06
CA SER A 86 -8.90 4.34 -10.17
C SER A 86 -9.97 5.38 -9.82
N ILE A 87 -11.17 4.93 -9.49
CA ILE A 87 -12.27 5.85 -9.13
C ILE A 87 -11.95 6.73 -7.91
N GLY A 88 -11.07 6.27 -7.01
CA GLY A 88 -10.63 7.01 -5.83
C GLY A 88 -9.48 7.99 -6.07
N GLY A 89 -8.86 8.01 -7.25
CA GLY A 89 -7.63 8.76 -7.53
C GLY A 89 -7.73 10.25 -7.17
N ASN A 90 -8.82 10.91 -7.56
CA ASN A 90 -9.04 12.32 -7.22
C ASN A 90 -9.05 12.57 -5.69
N HIS A 91 -9.75 11.72 -4.93
CA HIS A 91 -9.82 11.87 -3.47
C HIS A 91 -8.50 11.55 -2.79
N THR A 92 -7.73 10.60 -3.31
CA THR A 92 -6.38 10.28 -2.84
C THR A 92 -5.45 11.47 -3.04
N ILE A 93 -5.42 12.08 -4.23
CA ILE A 93 -4.64 13.28 -4.52
C ILE A 93 -5.01 14.42 -3.56
N HIS A 94 -6.30 14.69 -3.38
CA HIS A 94 -6.76 15.77 -2.51
C HIS A 94 -6.47 15.52 -1.03
N LEU A 95 -6.48 14.25 -0.55
CA LEU A 95 -6.07 13.93 0.80
C LEU A 95 -4.58 14.26 1.01
N MET A 96 -3.71 13.82 0.11
CA MET A 96 -2.26 14.12 0.18
C MET A 96 -2.02 15.62 0.24
N ARG A 97 -2.63 16.37 -0.69
CA ARG A 97 -2.51 17.83 -0.78
C ARG A 97 -2.97 18.55 0.49
N ARG A 98 -4.05 18.06 1.14
CA ARG A 98 -4.57 18.65 2.39
C ARG A 98 -3.73 18.31 3.61
N ASN A 99 -2.95 17.26 3.53
CA ASN A 99 -2.04 16.78 4.56
C ASN A 99 -2.69 16.64 5.96
N LEU A 100 -3.92 16.14 6.00
CA LEU A 100 -4.61 15.83 7.26
C LEU A 100 -3.88 14.69 7.97
N ASP A 101 -3.89 14.68 9.29
CA ASP A 101 -3.27 13.62 10.12
C ASP A 101 -4.06 12.30 10.00
N ILE A 102 -3.90 11.62 8.87
CA ILE A 102 -4.58 10.39 8.45
C ILE A 102 -3.55 9.41 7.88
N ASN A 103 -3.66 8.15 8.27
CA ASN A 103 -2.79 7.09 7.78
C ASN A 103 -3.49 6.32 6.66
N VAL A 104 -2.87 6.22 5.50
CA VAL A 104 -3.38 5.46 4.34
C VAL A 104 -2.57 4.18 4.16
N MET A 105 -3.24 3.04 4.19
CA MET A 105 -2.69 1.73 3.86
C MET A 105 -3.24 1.30 2.49
N LEU A 106 -2.41 1.35 1.47
CA LEU A 106 -2.71 0.86 0.13
C LEU A 106 -2.24 -0.59 -0.01
N PHE A 107 -3.17 -1.51 -0.23
CA PHE A 107 -2.88 -2.91 -0.54
C PHE A 107 -2.79 -3.07 -2.05
N ASN A 108 -1.59 -3.23 -2.57
CA ASN A 108 -1.35 -3.31 -4.00
C ASN A 108 -1.09 -4.75 -4.43
N ASN A 109 -2.06 -5.37 -5.07
CA ASN A 109 -1.96 -6.71 -5.64
C ASN A 109 -1.98 -6.73 -7.18
N ARG A 110 -2.03 -5.55 -7.80
CA ARG A 110 -2.04 -5.37 -9.26
C ARG A 110 -3.20 -6.08 -9.96
N ILE A 111 -4.35 -6.21 -9.27
CA ILE A 111 -5.54 -6.86 -9.84
C ILE A 111 -6.81 -6.46 -9.08
N TYR A 112 -7.96 -6.38 -9.74
CA TYR A 112 -9.26 -6.36 -9.08
C TYR A 112 -9.62 -7.79 -8.65
N GLY A 113 -9.28 -8.16 -7.41
CA GLY A 113 -9.51 -9.53 -6.92
C GLY A 113 -10.98 -9.82 -6.59
N LEU A 114 -11.69 -8.90 -5.93
CA LEU A 114 -13.08 -9.09 -5.51
C LEU A 114 -14.01 -9.35 -6.70
N THR A 115 -13.81 -8.68 -7.81
CA THR A 115 -14.59 -8.80 -9.05
C THR A 115 -14.07 -9.88 -9.99
N LYS A 116 -13.14 -10.72 -9.51
CA LYS A 116 -12.63 -11.94 -10.15
C LYS A 116 -11.64 -11.71 -11.29
N GLY A 117 -10.76 -10.71 -11.17
CA GLY A 117 -9.51 -10.68 -11.91
C GLY A 117 -9.44 -9.74 -13.12
N GLN A 118 -10.07 -8.58 -13.07
CA GLN A 118 -9.82 -7.51 -14.04
C GLN A 118 -8.46 -6.85 -13.74
N TYR A 119 -7.77 -6.33 -14.77
CA TYR A 119 -6.56 -5.56 -14.54
C TYR A 119 -6.88 -4.25 -13.78
N SER A 120 -5.98 -3.86 -12.90
CA SER A 120 -6.07 -2.66 -12.07
C SER A 120 -5.16 -1.55 -12.62
N PRO A 121 -5.23 -0.32 -12.09
CA PRO A 121 -4.33 0.76 -12.52
C PRO A 121 -2.83 0.47 -12.36
N THR A 122 -2.46 -0.47 -11.49
CA THR A 122 -1.06 -0.87 -11.24
C THR A 122 -0.65 -2.17 -11.93
N SER A 123 -1.57 -2.81 -12.67
CA SER A 123 -1.27 -4.00 -13.47
C SER A 123 -0.24 -3.69 -14.54
N GLU A 124 0.61 -4.65 -14.85
CA GLU A 124 1.61 -4.52 -15.90
C GLU A 124 0.94 -4.31 -17.26
N ARG A 125 1.57 -3.50 -18.10
CA ARG A 125 1.15 -3.37 -19.51
C ARG A 125 1.17 -4.71 -20.20
N GLY A 126 0.14 -5.03 -20.96
CA GLY A 126 -0.04 -6.32 -21.61
C GLY A 126 -0.65 -7.40 -20.71
N LYS A 127 -1.08 -7.07 -19.47
CA LYS A 127 -1.72 -8.03 -18.57
C LYS A 127 -2.96 -8.63 -19.22
N ILE A 128 -2.93 -9.92 -19.47
CA ILE A 128 -4.06 -10.68 -20.01
C ILE A 128 -5.00 -11.06 -18.87
N THR A 129 -6.27 -10.75 -19.03
CA THR A 129 -7.34 -11.15 -18.10
C THR A 129 -8.56 -11.61 -18.90
N LYS A 130 -9.55 -12.19 -18.21
CA LYS A 130 -10.80 -12.62 -18.88
C LYS A 130 -11.53 -11.45 -19.56
N SER A 131 -11.48 -10.26 -19.01
CA SER A 131 -12.09 -9.05 -19.57
C SER A 131 -11.18 -8.30 -20.56
N SER A 132 -9.90 -8.66 -20.62
CA SER A 132 -8.91 -8.05 -21.52
C SER A 132 -8.04 -9.13 -22.15
N PRO A 133 -8.60 -9.93 -23.07
CA PRO A 133 -7.91 -11.08 -23.66
C PRO A 133 -6.72 -10.68 -24.54
N MET A 134 -6.71 -9.45 -25.07
CA MET A 134 -5.60 -8.89 -25.86
C MET A 134 -4.54 -8.20 -25.00
N GLY A 135 -4.69 -8.24 -23.68
CA GLY A 135 -3.84 -7.54 -22.73
C GLY A 135 -4.23 -6.10 -22.45
N SER A 136 -3.78 -5.57 -21.30
CA SER A 136 -4.01 -4.17 -20.93
C SER A 136 -3.14 -3.23 -21.76
N LEU A 137 -3.71 -2.12 -22.22
CA LEU A 137 -3.00 -1.10 -23.01
C LEU A 137 -2.38 0.00 -22.12
N ASP A 138 -2.95 0.21 -20.94
CA ASP A 138 -2.59 1.28 -20.04
C ASP A 138 -1.18 1.09 -19.48
N CYS A 139 -0.49 2.22 -19.24
CA CYS A 139 0.73 2.21 -18.46
C CYS A 139 0.38 2.13 -16.97
N PRO A 140 1.06 1.26 -16.20
CA PRO A 140 0.76 1.11 -14.79
C PRO A 140 1.09 2.38 -14.00
N PHE A 141 0.23 2.76 -13.08
CA PHE A 141 0.54 3.78 -12.09
C PHE A 141 1.70 3.34 -11.21
N ASN A 142 2.59 4.29 -10.91
CA ASN A 142 3.46 4.19 -9.75
C ASN A 142 2.79 4.95 -8.59
N PRO A 143 2.23 4.27 -7.58
CA PRO A 143 1.49 4.91 -6.51
C PRO A 143 2.32 5.93 -5.73
N LEU A 144 3.61 5.60 -5.46
CA LEU A 144 4.49 6.48 -4.70
C LEU A 144 4.80 7.77 -5.45
N THR A 145 5.08 7.69 -6.75
CA THR A 145 5.32 8.87 -7.58
C THR A 145 4.08 9.76 -7.63
N LEU A 146 2.89 9.15 -7.74
CA LEU A 146 1.62 9.89 -7.75
C LEU A 146 1.42 10.68 -6.44
N VAL A 147 1.57 10.01 -5.29
CA VAL A 147 1.32 10.67 -4.00
C VAL A 147 2.41 11.67 -3.63
N LEU A 148 3.67 11.43 -4.00
CA LEU A 148 4.76 12.41 -3.86
C LEU A 148 4.48 13.65 -4.71
N GLY A 149 4.07 13.49 -5.96
CA GLY A 149 3.65 14.57 -6.83
C GLY A 149 2.43 15.35 -6.33
N ALA A 150 1.56 14.70 -5.54
CA ALA A 150 0.43 15.32 -4.86
C ALA A 150 0.80 16.00 -3.54
N GLY A 151 2.07 15.99 -3.12
CA GLY A 151 2.56 16.65 -1.91
C GLY A 151 2.49 15.80 -0.64
N ALA A 152 2.47 14.46 -0.75
CA ALA A 152 2.55 13.59 0.42
C ALA A 152 3.83 13.86 1.23
N THR A 153 3.70 13.95 2.55
CA THR A 153 4.81 14.27 3.46
C THR A 153 5.44 13.04 4.13
N PHE A 154 4.78 11.89 4.05
CA PHE A 154 5.33 10.59 4.41
C PHE A 154 4.89 9.54 3.39
N VAL A 155 5.85 8.85 2.80
CA VAL A 155 5.60 7.77 1.83
C VAL A 155 6.51 6.60 2.15
N ALA A 156 5.92 5.41 2.24
CA ALA A 156 6.67 4.18 2.48
C ALA A 156 6.11 3.03 1.61
N ARG A 157 6.95 2.02 1.38
CA ARG A 157 6.57 0.78 0.71
C ARG A 157 7.09 -0.41 1.48
N THR A 158 6.28 -1.45 1.57
CA THR A 158 6.67 -2.73 2.15
C THR A 158 6.07 -3.89 1.35
N ILE A 159 6.32 -5.11 1.78
CA ILE A 159 5.83 -6.33 1.14
C ILE A 159 5.16 -7.19 2.21
N ASP A 160 4.09 -7.88 1.88
CA ASP A 160 3.30 -8.71 2.81
C ASP A 160 4.10 -9.80 3.54
N ARG A 161 5.21 -10.25 2.95
CA ARG A 161 6.14 -11.21 3.56
C ARG A 161 7.21 -10.59 4.46
N GLU A 162 7.40 -9.27 4.40
CA GLU A 162 8.39 -8.54 5.21
C GLU A 162 7.78 -8.05 6.51
N THR A 163 7.42 -8.99 7.38
CA THR A 163 6.60 -8.71 8.58
C THR A 163 7.23 -7.71 9.54
N LYS A 164 8.55 -7.79 9.80
CA LYS A 164 9.26 -6.85 10.68
C LYS A 164 9.30 -5.45 10.09
N HIS A 165 9.65 -5.35 8.80
CA HIS A 165 9.67 -4.07 8.09
C HIS A 165 8.27 -3.46 8.01
N MET A 166 7.24 -4.28 7.79
CA MET A 166 5.85 -3.81 7.80
C MET A 166 5.44 -3.23 9.15
N GLN A 167 5.80 -3.90 10.27
CA GLN A 167 5.55 -3.38 11.62
C GLN A 167 6.23 -2.02 11.82
N GLU A 168 7.49 -1.89 11.43
CA GLU A 168 8.22 -0.63 11.48
C GLU A 168 7.53 0.46 10.67
N MET A 169 7.14 0.17 9.41
CA MET A 169 6.48 1.16 8.55
C MET A 169 5.11 1.58 9.07
N ILE A 170 4.33 0.67 9.66
CA ILE A 170 3.06 1.00 10.33
C ILE A 170 3.32 1.93 11.51
N THR A 171 4.31 1.61 12.34
CA THR A 171 4.67 2.45 13.50
C THR A 171 5.14 3.84 13.07
N ARG A 172 5.99 3.93 12.05
CA ARG A 172 6.47 5.21 11.51
C ARG A 172 5.35 6.01 10.84
N SER A 173 4.43 5.34 10.14
CA SER A 173 3.23 5.99 9.57
C SER A 173 2.41 6.67 10.67
N TYR A 174 2.18 5.98 11.78
CA TYR A 174 1.46 6.52 12.92
C TYR A 174 2.20 7.71 13.57
N GLY A 175 3.53 7.63 13.69
CA GLY A 175 4.35 8.70 14.30
C GLY A 175 4.43 9.97 13.46
N HIS A 176 4.10 9.91 12.17
CA HIS A 176 4.12 11.06 11.29
C HIS A 176 2.96 12.02 11.59
N LYS A 177 3.23 13.32 11.56
CA LYS A 177 2.20 14.38 11.67
C LYS A 177 1.85 14.90 10.29
N GLY A 178 0.63 14.58 9.85
CA GLY A 178 0.14 14.79 8.50
C GLY A 178 -0.30 13.48 7.86
N THR A 179 -0.55 13.49 6.56
CA THR A 179 -0.97 12.28 5.84
C THR A 179 0.22 11.36 5.58
N SER A 180 0.15 10.15 6.11
CA SER A 180 1.06 9.07 5.74
C SER A 180 0.47 8.16 4.67
N PHE A 181 1.30 7.69 3.74
CA PHE A 181 0.92 6.76 2.69
C PHE A 181 1.86 5.55 2.71
N LEU A 182 1.32 4.41 3.12
CA LEU A 182 2.03 3.13 3.16
C LEU A 182 1.47 2.20 2.09
N GLU A 183 2.25 1.95 1.05
CA GLU A 183 1.95 0.92 0.07
C GLU A 183 2.50 -0.43 0.54
N THR A 184 1.64 -1.44 0.56
CA THR A 184 2.05 -2.83 0.80
C THR A 184 1.82 -3.66 -0.46
N TYR A 185 2.89 -4.19 -1.02
CA TYR A 185 2.80 -5.18 -2.08
C TYR A 185 2.22 -6.47 -1.50
N GLN A 186 1.07 -6.87 -2.04
CA GLN A 186 0.26 -7.96 -1.51
C GLN A 186 0.07 -9.03 -2.56
N ASN A 187 0.32 -10.29 -2.22
CA ASN A 187 0.12 -11.40 -3.15
C ASN A 187 -1.35 -11.83 -3.17
N CYS A 188 -1.99 -11.68 -4.33
CA CYS A 188 -3.29 -12.30 -4.61
C CYS A 188 -3.09 -13.68 -5.21
N ASN A 189 -3.12 -14.72 -4.38
CA ASN A 189 -2.82 -16.09 -4.80
C ASN A 189 -3.87 -16.72 -5.74
N ILE A 190 -5.01 -16.08 -5.95
CA ILE A 190 -6.09 -16.58 -6.82
C ILE A 190 -6.04 -15.94 -8.22
N PHE A 191 -5.87 -14.63 -8.31
CA PHE A 191 -6.00 -13.91 -9.59
C PHE A 191 -4.67 -13.31 -10.10
N ASN A 192 -3.65 -13.19 -9.24
CA ASN A 192 -2.35 -12.64 -9.61
C ASN A 192 -1.24 -13.21 -8.75
N ASN A 193 -1.21 -14.54 -8.65
CA ASN A 193 -0.20 -15.22 -7.86
C ASN A 193 1.20 -14.98 -8.41
N GLY A 194 2.13 -14.67 -7.52
CA GLY A 194 3.53 -14.50 -7.88
C GLY A 194 3.87 -13.12 -8.48
N ALA A 195 2.96 -12.15 -8.47
CA ALA A 195 3.22 -10.80 -8.99
C ALA A 195 4.47 -10.13 -8.41
N TYR A 196 4.89 -10.55 -7.22
CA TYR A 196 6.06 -10.01 -6.51
C TYR A 196 7.10 -11.09 -6.17
N THR A 197 7.13 -12.20 -6.89
CA THR A 197 8.05 -13.31 -6.62
C THR A 197 9.50 -12.86 -6.62
N SER A 198 9.93 -12.03 -7.58
CA SER A 198 11.29 -11.51 -7.65
C SER A 198 11.73 -10.73 -6.41
N LEU A 199 10.76 -10.12 -5.70
CA LEU A 199 11.01 -9.34 -4.49
C LEU A 199 10.95 -10.18 -3.21
N THR A 200 10.45 -11.41 -3.28
CA THR A 200 10.19 -12.27 -2.11
C THR A 200 10.98 -13.58 -2.11
N ASP A 201 11.40 -14.05 -3.28
CA ASP A 201 12.20 -15.25 -3.43
C ASP A 201 13.64 -15.01 -2.94
N LYS A 202 14.17 -15.95 -2.17
CA LYS A 202 15.52 -15.83 -1.59
C LYS A 202 16.62 -15.70 -2.64
N GLY A 203 16.44 -16.31 -3.82
CA GLY A 203 17.41 -16.29 -4.90
C GLY A 203 17.48 -14.97 -5.67
N THR A 204 16.42 -14.17 -5.64
CA THR A 204 16.31 -12.94 -6.45
C THR A 204 16.15 -11.67 -5.62
N LYS A 205 15.70 -11.78 -4.37
CA LYS A 205 15.36 -10.66 -3.52
C LYS A 205 16.52 -9.68 -3.33
N ALA A 206 17.73 -10.18 -3.06
CA ALA A 206 18.90 -9.34 -2.81
C ALA A 206 19.22 -8.42 -4.01
N ASP A 207 18.98 -8.93 -5.22
CA ASP A 207 19.24 -8.23 -6.48
C ASP A 207 18.05 -7.37 -6.97
N SER A 208 16.90 -7.47 -6.30
CA SER A 208 15.64 -6.82 -6.71
C SER A 208 15.09 -5.83 -5.69
N VAL A 209 15.60 -5.85 -4.45
CA VAL A 209 15.11 -5.01 -3.35
C VAL A 209 16.21 -4.12 -2.82
N LEU A 210 15.95 -2.83 -2.82
CA LEU A 210 16.77 -1.82 -2.16
C LEU A 210 16.06 -1.35 -0.89
N TRP A 211 16.74 -1.51 0.25
CA TRP A 211 16.29 -0.99 1.54
C TRP A 211 16.81 0.45 1.71
N LEU A 212 15.87 1.40 1.74
CA LEU A 212 16.21 2.81 1.90
C LEU A 212 16.45 3.13 3.37
N GLU A 213 17.60 3.74 3.66
CA GLU A 213 17.96 4.26 4.97
C GLU A 213 18.42 5.72 4.83
N ASP A 214 18.03 6.55 5.80
CA ASP A 214 18.41 7.97 5.78
C ASP A 214 19.94 8.13 5.76
N ARG A 215 20.41 8.98 4.85
CA ARG A 215 21.84 9.33 4.67
C ARG A 215 22.76 8.14 4.34
N LYS A 216 22.23 7.00 3.97
CA LYS A 216 23.05 5.89 3.49
C LYS A 216 23.05 5.79 1.97
N PRO A 217 24.14 5.33 1.36
CA PRO A 217 24.19 5.08 -0.07
C PRO A 217 23.12 4.07 -0.49
N MET A 218 22.50 4.29 -1.64
CA MET A 218 21.52 3.38 -2.24
C MET A 218 22.25 2.22 -2.93
N VAL A 219 22.77 1.29 -2.13
CA VAL A 219 23.54 0.13 -2.56
C VAL A 219 22.76 -1.15 -2.26
N PHE A 220 22.70 -2.06 -3.23
CA PHE A 220 22.01 -3.33 -3.12
C PHE A 220 22.67 -4.42 -3.99
N GLY A 221 22.05 -5.57 -4.07
CA GLY A 221 22.60 -6.75 -4.74
C GLY A 221 23.21 -7.72 -3.76
N SER A 222 23.28 -9.00 -4.15
CA SER A 222 23.86 -10.08 -3.34
C SER A 222 25.32 -9.79 -2.97
N GLU A 223 26.06 -9.15 -3.86
CA GLU A 223 27.47 -8.75 -3.68
C GLU A 223 27.64 -7.27 -3.32
N LYS A 224 26.52 -6.54 -3.08
CA LYS A 224 26.53 -5.08 -2.84
C LYS A 224 27.20 -4.27 -3.96
N ASN A 225 27.12 -4.76 -5.17
CA ASN A 225 27.76 -4.21 -6.36
C ASN A 225 26.81 -3.35 -7.22
N LYS A 226 25.56 -3.15 -6.80
CA LYS A 226 24.57 -2.34 -7.52
C LYS A 226 24.27 -1.06 -6.77
N GLY A 227 24.18 0.02 -7.49
CA GLY A 227 23.79 1.33 -6.97
C GLY A 227 22.74 2.01 -7.82
N ILE A 228 22.16 3.09 -7.30
CA ILE A 228 21.22 3.94 -8.05
C ILE A 228 21.90 5.26 -8.38
N ARG A 229 21.88 5.61 -9.67
CA ARG A 229 22.31 6.92 -10.19
C ARG A 229 21.12 7.59 -10.89
N LEU A 230 21.04 8.90 -10.81
CA LEU A 230 20.08 9.66 -11.62
C LEU A 230 20.71 9.98 -12.99
N ASP A 231 19.95 9.66 -14.04
CA ASP A 231 20.19 10.15 -15.41
C ASP A 231 19.09 11.16 -15.71
N GLY A 232 19.43 12.45 -15.56
CA GLY A 232 18.43 13.49 -15.41
C GLY A 232 17.54 13.24 -14.19
N ASN A 233 16.24 13.06 -14.40
CA ASN A 233 15.25 12.73 -13.35
C ASN A 233 14.91 11.24 -13.29
N LYS A 234 15.57 10.40 -14.08
CA LYS A 234 15.29 8.96 -14.14
C LYS A 234 16.31 8.18 -13.31
N PRO A 235 15.89 7.40 -12.30
CA PRO A 235 16.79 6.51 -11.60
C PRO A 235 17.18 5.34 -12.52
N ILE A 236 18.50 5.06 -12.59
CA ILE A 236 19.05 3.92 -13.29
C ILE A 236 19.92 3.10 -12.35
N ILE A 237 19.94 1.79 -12.56
CA ILE A 237 20.84 0.89 -11.85
C ILE A 237 22.21 0.96 -12.52
N VAL A 238 23.26 1.11 -11.71
CA VAL A 238 24.65 1.08 -12.14
C VAL A 238 25.42 0.06 -11.33
N GLU A 239 26.43 -0.55 -11.95
CA GLU A 239 27.40 -1.35 -11.23
C GLU A 239 28.40 -0.42 -10.54
N ILE A 240 28.70 -0.73 -9.28
CA ILE A 240 29.69 -0.06 -8.44
C ILE A 240 30.80 -1.06 -8.17
N GLY A 241 32.01 -0.71 -8.60
CA GLY A 241 33.22 -1.52 -8.38
C GLY A 241 33.79 -1.36 -6.97
#